data_b4e9e74d6e5f47c70114a89032876b63
#
_entry.id   b4e9e74d6e5f47c70114a89032876b63
#
_cell.length_a   1.000
_cell.length_b   1.000
_cell.length_c   1.000
_cell.angle_alpha   90.00
_cell.angle_beta   90.00
_cell.angle_gamma   90.00
#
_symmetry.space_group_name_H-M   'P 1'
#
loop_
_entity.id
_entity.type
_entity.pdbx_description
1 polymer ?
#
loop_
_entity_poly.entity_id
_entity_poly.type
_entity_poly.pdbx_seq_one_letter_code
_entity_poly.pdbx_strand_id
1 'polypeptide(L)'
;MNQFIETLTSKDKCLELPEEYDYFGKLIGSWKLNYTDRNISCSVKGEWHFSWVLEGMAIQDVIVLPSRDTKTEIPHPLTEYGTTLRVYNPNTHAWDIAYCYTGEIIRLEARKQDDMIVLTNIDDNKKKWVFVKIEENTFHWQNITIKEDGEWHINADIYAERITVSYTHLRAHETRHDL
;
A
#
# COMPACT_ATOMS: atom_id res chain seq x y z
N MET A 1 0.59 -24.58 5.38
CA MET A 1 0.73 -23.22 4.83
C MET A 1 1.22 -23.35 3.39
N ASN A 2 0.97 -22.38 2.51
CA ASN A 2 1.39 -22.47 1.09
C ASN A 2 2.88 -22.13 0.99
N GLN A 3 3.72 -23.04 0.49
CA GLN A 3 5.18 -22.87 0.37
C GLN A 3 5.56 -21.60 -0.42
N PHE A 4 4.76 -21.22 -1.42
CA PHE A 4 4.98 -19.98 -2.16
C PHE A 4 4.91 -18.76 -1.23
N ILE A 5 3.89 -18.69 -0.36
CA ILE A 5 3.72 -17.58 0.58
C ILE A 5 4.87 -17.55 1.61
N GLU A 6 5.26 -18.73 2.12
CA GLU A 6 6.38 -18.85 3.08
C GLU A 6 7.71 -18.39 2.47
N THR A 7 7.93 -18.72 1.19
CA THR A 7 9.15 -18.31 0.48
C THR A 7 9.11 -16.81 0.07
N LEU A 8 7.92 -16.30 -0.26
CA LEU A 8 7.76 -14.91 -0.71
C LEU A 8 7.91 -13.91 0.44
N THR A 9 7.25 -14.18 1.59
CA THR A 9 7.13 -13.21 2.68
C THR A 9 8.32 -13.23 3.61
N SER A 10 8.69 -12.06 4.12
CA SER A 10 9.71 -11.88 5.15
C SER A 10 9.11 -11.18 6.36
N LYS A 11 9.58 -11.53 7.55
CA LYS A 11 9.11 -10.90 8.79
C LYS A 11 9.67 -9.49 8.95
N ASP A 12 10.94 -9.32 8.60
CA ASP A 12 11.70 -8.11 8.83
C ASP A 12 12.32 -7.60 7.54
N LYS A 13 12.74 -6.33 7.53
CA LYS A 13 13.51 -5.73 6.43
C LYS A 13 14.92 -6.31 6.36
N CYS A 14 15.52 -6.28 5.18
CA CYS A 14 16.93 -6.57 4.98
C CYS A 14 17.81 -5.54 5.71
N LEU A 15 18.88 -6.01 6.36
CA LEU A 15 19.83 -5.13 7.07
C LEU A 15 20.62 -4.21 6.12
N GLU A 16 20.69 -4.54 4.84
CA GLU A 16 21.37 -3.75 3.82
C GLU A 16 20.57 -2.54 3.33
N LEU A 17 19.26 -2.46 3.65
CA LEU A 17 18.45 -1.28 3.34
C LEU A 17 18.82 -0.15 4.31
N PRO A 18 19.42 0.96 3.82
CA PRO A 18 19.77 2.08 4.68
C PRO A 18 18.54 2.73 5.30
N GLU A 19 18.65 3.17 6.56
CA GLU A 19 17.50 3.75 7.29
C GLU A 19 16.89 4.98 6.61
N GLU A 20 17.70 5.82 5.99
CA GLU A 20 17.24 7.00 5.27
C GLU A 20 16.40 6.68 4.02
N TYR A 21 16.46 5.44 3.52
CA TYR A 21 15.64 4.95 2.40
C TYR A 21 14.53 4.00 2.83
N ASP A 22 14.34 3.75 4.12
CA ASP A 22 13.20 2.99 4.63
C ASP A 22 11.90 3.83 4.60
N TYR A 23 11.48 4.19 3.37
CA TYR A 23 10.30 5.03 3.17
C TYR A 23 8.99 4.35 3.53
N PHE A 24 8.92 3.04 3.34
CA PHE A 24 7.67 2.28 3.36
C PHE A 24 7.54 1.30 4.54
N GLY A 25 8.56 1.15 5.36
CA GLY A 25 8.55 0.21 6.48
C GLY A 25 7.40 0.45 7.47
N LYS A 26 7.00 1.71 7.67
CA LYS A 26 5.84 2.07 8.50
C LYS A 26 4.50 1.61 7.91
N LEU A 27 4.43 1.29 6.62
CA LEU A 27 3.21 0.79 5.99
C LEU A 27 2.98 -0.71 6.23
N ILE A 28 4.00 -1.47 6.62
CA ILE A 28 3.89 -2.92 6.82
C ILE A 28 2.73 -3.24 7.75
N GLY A 29 1.85 -4.14 7.30
CA GLY A 29 0.63 -4.54 8.00
C GLY A 29 -0.62 -4.35 7.16
N SER A 30 -1.77 -4.23 7.82
CA SER A 30 -3.08 -4.18 7.19
C SER A 30 -3.80 -2.88 7.52
N TRP A 31 -4.50 -2.33 6.54
CA TRP A 31 -5.14 -1.02 6.61
C TRP A 31 -6.57 -1.07 6.08
N LYS A 32 -7.48 -0.37 6.77
CA LYS A 32 -8.80 -0.01 6.24
C LYS A 32 -8.67 1.29 5.49
N LEU A 33 -9.29 1.37 4.32
CA LEU A 33 -9.23 2.54 3.46
C LEU A 33 -10.58 3.23 3.34
N ASN A 34 -10.53 4.54 3.22
CA ASN A 34 -11.58 5.34 2.61
C ASN A 34 -10.99 5.97 1.33
N TYR A 35 -11.30 5.37 0.17
CA TYR A 35 -10.86 5.84 -1.15
C TYR A 35 -11.92 6.75 -1.73
N THR A 36 -11.52 7.90 -2.25
CA THR A 36 -12.40 8.85 -2.95
C THR A 36 -11.79 9.23 -4.28
N ASP A 37 -12.48 8.91 -5.38
CA ASP A 37 -12.19 9.47 -6.70
C ASP A 37 -12.87 10.83 -6.83
N ARG A 38 -12.07 11.88 -6.99
CA ARG A 38 -12.57 13.27 -7.05
C ARG A 38 -13.13 13.64 -8.41
N ASN A 39 -12.71 12.95 -9.48
CA ASN A 39 -13.16 13.25 -10.84
C ASN A 39 -14.63 12.84 -11.05
N ILE A 40 -15.05 11.75 -10.39
CA ILE A 40 -16.43 11.26 -10.46
C ILE A 40 -17.20 11.43 -9.14
N SER A 41 -16.57 12.05 -8.13
CA SER A 41 -17.16 12.29 -6.80
C SER A 41 -17.74 11.02 -6.16
N CYS A 42 -16.99 9.92 -6.24
CA CYS A 42 -17.39 8.62 -5.74
C CYS A 42 -16.41 8.14 -4.66
N SER A 43 -16.94 7.51 -3.61
CA SER A 43 -16.12 6.96 -2.52
C SER A 43 -16.44 5.50 -2.28
N VAL A 44 -15.42 4.74 -1.83
CA VAL A 44 -15.54 3.33 -1.48
C VAL A 44 -14.63 2.99 -0.30
N LYS A 45 -15.10 2.11 0.58
CA LYS A 45 -14.26 1.51 1.61
C LYS A 45 -13.48 0.36 1.03
N GLY A 46 -12.20 0.27 1.38
CA GLY A 46 -11.30 -0.76 0.90
C GLY A 46 -10.36 -1.28 1.97
N GLU A 47 -9.44 -2.11 1.55
CA GLU A 47 -8.37 -2.63 2.37
C GLU A 47 -7.06 -2.62 1.59
N TRP A 48 -5.92 -2.40 2.30
CA TRP A 48 -4.58 -2.40 1.73
C TRP A 48 -3.64 -3.14 2.67
N HIS A 49 -2.94 -4.13 2.15
CA HIS A 49 -2.07 -4.99 2.93
C HIS A 49 -0.65 -4.89 2.40
N PHE A 50 0.33 -4.66 3.29
CA PHE A 50 1.74 -4.54 2.95
C PHE A 50 2.57 -5.58 3.69
N SER A 51 3.52 -6.17 3.01
CA SER A 51 4.46 -7.12 3.60
C SER A 51 5.88 -6.92 3.06
N TRP A 52 6.87 -7.14 3.91
CA TRP A 52 8.22 -7.40 3.44
C TRP A 52 8.22 -8.70 2.64
N VAL A 53 8.95 -8.71 1.53
CA VAL A 53 9.11 -9.87 0.65
C VAL A 53 10.58 -10.01 0.22
N LEU A 54 10.93 -11.15 -0.41
CA LEU A 54 12.27 -11.39 -0.95
C LEU A 54 13.38 -11.15 0.10
N GLU A 55 13.26 -11.82 1.25
CA GLU A 55 14.19 -11.69 2.39
C GLU A 55 14.31 -10.26 2.94
N GLY A 56 13.22 -9.47 2.79
CA GLY A 56 13.17 -8.08 3.25
C GLY A 56 13.82 -7.07 2.32
N MET A 57 14.23 -7.48 1.12
CA MET A 57 14.79 -6.58 0.10
C MET A 57 13.73 -5.78 -0.66
N ALA A 58 12.48 -6.21 -0.58
CA ALA A 58 11.37 -5.57 -1.26
C ALA A 58 10.12 -5.51 -0.38
N ILE A 59 9.19 -4.65 -0.78
CA ILE A 59 7.84 -4.57 -0.19
C ILE A 59 6.84 -4.87 -1.27
N GLN A 60 5.93 -5.79 -0.98
CA GLN A 60 4.76 -6.04 -1.81
C GLN A 60 3.50 -5.65 -1.06
N ASP A 61 2.55 -5.08 -1.78
CA ASP A 61 1.22 -4.82 -1.25
C ASP A 61 0.11 -5.35 -2.15
N VAL A 62 -1.07 -5.46 -1.56
CA VAL A 62 -2.31 -5.76 -2.29
C VAL A 62 -3.39 -4.78 -1.82
N ILE A 63 -3.95 -4.03 -2.78
CA ILE A 63 -5.10 -3.15 -2.57
C ILE A 63 -6.38 -3.84 -3.08
N VAL A 64 -7.46 -3.73 -2.33
CA VAL A 64 -8.77 -4.30 -2.68
C VAL A 64 -9.87 -3.27 -2.47
N LEU A 65 -10.56 -2.89 -3.53
CA LEU A 65 -11.71 -1.98 -3.54
C LEU A 65 -12.90 -2.66 -4.26
N PRO A 66 -14.09 -2.70 -3.69
CA PRO A 66 -14.42 -2.58 -2.27
C PRO A 66 -13.71 -3.63 -1.41
N SER A 67 -13.61 -3.40 -0.11
CA SER A 67 -13.02 -4.40 0.81
C SER A 67 -13.77 -5.74 0.74
N ARG A 68 -13.07 -6.84 1.01
CA ARG A 68 -13.61 -8.21 0.86
C ARG A 68 -14.84 -8.47 1.74
N ASP A 69 -14.95 -7.81 2.90
CA ASP A 69 -16.08 -7.90 3.82
C ASP A 69 -17.31 -7.08 3.39
N THR A 70 -17.12 -6.08 2.51
CA THR A 70 -18.20 -5.21 2.00
C THR A 70 -18.53 -5.43 0.53
N LYS A 71 -17.81 -6.34 -0.15
CA LYS A 71 -18.02 -6.64 -1.56
C LYS A 71 -19.40 -7.24 -1.79
N THR A 72 -20.15 -6.66 -2.72
CA THR A 72 -21.45 -7.14 -3.17
C THR A 72 -21.35 -7.80 -4.56
N GLU A 73 -22.42 -8.48 -5.01
CA GLU A 73 -22.49 -9.04 -6.37
C GLU A 73 -22.57 -7.95 -7.44
N ILE A 74 -23.02 -6.75 -7.07
CA ILE A 74 -23.13 -5.62 -7.99
C ILE A 74 -21.73 -4.97 -8.11
N PRO A 75 -21.16 -4.87 -9.31
CA PRO A 75 -19.87 -4.21 -9.50
C PRO A 75 -19.90 -2.76 -9.06
N HIS A 76 -18.94 -2.35 -8.23
CA HIS A 76 -18.75 -0.95 -7.85
C HIS A 76 -17.90 -0.25 -8.93
N PRO A 77 -18.19 1.02 -9.32
CA PRO A 77 -17.40 1.74 -10.34
C PRO A 77 -15.91 1.88 -10.00
N LEU A 78 -15.57 1.85 -8.69
CA LEU A 78 -14.19 1.91 -8.20
C LEU A 78 -13.66 0.52 -7.81
N THR A 79 -14.13 -0.55 -8.49
CA THR A 79 -13.61 -1.89 -8.21
C THR A 79 -12.16 -2.01 -8.65
N GLU A 80 -11.29 -2.42 -7.73
CA GLU A 80 -9.87 -2.62 -7.95
C GLU A 80 -9.37 -3.81 -7.13
N TYR A 81 -8.51 -4.61 -7.73
CA TYR A 81 -7.75 -5.66 -7.07
C TYR A 81 -6.34 -5.64 -7.67
N GLY A 82 -5.46 -4.87 -7.06
CA GLY A 82 -4.12 -4.60 -7.58
C GLY A 82 -3.03 -4.99 -6.59
N THR A 83 -1.82 -5.13 -7.11
CA THR A 83 -0.62 -5.40 -6.32
C THR A 83 0.52 -4.50 -6.75
N THR A 84 1.32 -4.06 -5.80
CA THR A 84 2.55 -3.29 -6.07
C THR A 84 3.75 -4.05 -5.56
N LEU A 85 4.80 -4.15 -6.36
CA LEU A 85 6.13 -4.55 -5.90
C LEU A 85 7.03 -3.32 -5.89
N ARG A 86 7.69 -3.07 -4.74
CA ARG A 86 8.66 -1.97 -4.52
C ARG A 86 10.00 -2.56 -4.19
N VAL A 87 11.03 -2.17 -4.95
CA VAL A 87 12.41 -2.64 -4.76
C VAL A 87 13.32 -1.42 -4.62
N TYR A 88 14.11 -1.37 -3.55
CA TYR A 88 15.13 -0.32 -3.40
C TYR A 88 16.25 -0.52 -4.41
N ASN A 89 16.63 0.55 -5.10
CA ASN A 89 17.72 0.58 -6.06
C ASN A 89 18.89 1.39 -5.51
N PRO A 90 19.99 0.75 -5.06
CA PRO A 90 21.13 1.44 -4.49
C PRO A 90 21.90 2.31 -5.50
N ASN A 91 21.77 2.06 -6.81
CA ASN A 91 22.44 2.84 -7.84
C ASN A 91 21.80 4.20 -8.08
N THR A 92 20.47 4.28 -7.91
CA THR A 92 19.70 5.52 -8.12
C THR A 92 19.30 6.18 -6.80
N HIS A 93 19.51 5.50 -5.66
CA HIS A 93 19.04 5.92 -4.34
C HIS A 93 17.54 6.23 -4.33
N ALA A 94 16.76 5.35 -4.99
CA ALA A 94 15.32 5.46 -5.13
C ALA A 94 14.66 4.07 -5.03
N TRP A 95 13.34 4.04 -5.01
CA TRP A 95 12.59 2.80 -5.10
C TRP A 95 12.01 2.64 -6.50
N ASP A 96 12.35 1.54 -7.16
CA ASP A 96 11.72 1.13 -8.40
C ASP A 96 10.41 0.38 -8.08
N ILE A 97 9.33 0.74 -8.76
CA ILE A 97 7.99 0.29 -8.40
C ILE A 97 7.24 -0.17 -9.64
N ALA A 98 6.61 -1.34 -9.54
CA ALA A 98 5.67 -1.85 -10.51
C ALA A 98 4.31 -2.11 -9.83
N TYR A 99 3.28 -1.37 -10.24
CA TYR A 99 1.89 -1.63 -9.87
C TYR A 99 1.21 -2.40 -10.99
N CYS A 100 0.51 -3.47 -10.62
CA CYS A 100 -0.15 -4.37 -11.56
C CYS A 100 -1.61 -4.57 -11.16
N TYR A 101 -2.51 -4.42 -12.12
CA TYR A 101 -3.90 -4.86 -12.01
C TYR A 101 -4.43 -5.29 -13.39
N THR A 102 -5.69 -5.68 -13.50
CA THR A 102 -6.23 -6.21 -14.74
C THR A 102 -6.05 -5.25 -15.93
N GLY A 103 -5.22 -5.63 -16.87
CA GLY A 103 -5.02 -4.92 -18.15
C GLY A 103 -3.96 -3.81 -18.12
N GLU A 104 -3.32 -3.52 -16.95
CA GLU A 104 -2.34 -2.44 -16.85
C GLU A 104 -1.17 -2.77 -15.93
N ILE A 105 0.01 -2.28 -16.30
CA ILE A 105 1.21 -2.24 -15.45
C ILE A 105 1.70 -0.80 -15.45
N ILE A 106 1.74 -0.17 -14.27
CA ILE A 106 2.26 1.19 -14.07
C ILE A 106 3.63 1.10 -13.41
N ARG A 107 4.63 1.75 -14.02
CA ARG A 107 5.98 1.85 -13.47
C ARG A 107 6.19 3.21 -12.82
N LEU A 108 6.72 3.23 -11.59
CA LEU A 108 7.00 4.45 -10.87
C LEU A 108 8.39 4.41 -10.23
N GLU A 109 8.95 5.58 -10.01
CA GLU A 109 10.13 5.78 -9.17
C GLU A 109 9.74 6.60 -7.95
N ALA A 110 10.05 6.10 -6.74
CA ALA A 110 9.74 6.83 -5.50
C ALA A 110 10.99 7.48 -4.91
N ARG A 111 10.80 8.75 -4.52
CA ARG A 111 11.77 9.55 -3.78
C ARG A 111 11.10 10.31 -2.64
N LYS A 112 11.86 10.54 -1.58
CA LYS A 112 11.43 11.43 -0.51
C LYS A 112 11.58 12.88 -0.97
N GLN A 113 10.53 13.69 -0.77
CA GLN A 113 10.52 15.13 -0.99
C GLN A 113 9.92 15.78 0.25
N ASP A 114 10.76 16.46 1.03
CA ASP A 114 10.41 16.94 2.37
C ASP A 114 9.90 15.79 3.26
N ASP A 115 8.68 15.90 3.77
CA ASP A 115 8.03 14.86 4.59
C ASP A 115 7.15 13.90 3.78
N MET A 116 7.07 14.08 2.45
CA MET A 116 6.27 13.25 1.55
C MET A 116 7.12 12.21 0.84
N ILE A 117 6.48 11.13 0.43
CA ILE A 117 7.06 10.16 -0.51
C ILE A 117 6.33 10.30 -1.84
N VAL A 118 7.07 10.74 -2.86
CA VAL A 118 6.52 11.02 -4.19
C VAL A 118 6.92 9.91 -5.15
N LEU A 119 5.92 9.22 -5.71
CA LEU A 119 6.06 8.17 -6.70
C LEU A 119 5.74 8.75 -8.07
N THR A 120 6.75 8.99 -8.87
CA THR A 120 6.59 9.58 -10.21
C THR A 120 6.42 8.47 -11.25
N ASN A 121 5.37 8.55 -12.06
CA ASN A 121 5.19 7.64 -13.19
C ASN A 121 6.32 7.85 -14.21
N ILE A 122 6.99 6.75 -14.61
CA ILE A 122 8.16 6.79 -15.50
C ILE A 122 7.75 7.16 -16.93
N ASP A 123 6.56 6.73 -17.36
CA ASP A 123 6.07 6.92 -18.72
C ASP A 123 5.35 8.29 -18.88
N ASP A 124 4.90 8.90 -17.76
CA ASP A 124 4.26 10.23 -17.74
C ASP A 124 4.58 10.95 -16.42
N ASN A 125 5.63 11.74 -16.41
CA ASN A 125 6.14 12.42 -15.21
C ASN A 125 5.18 13.44 -14.59
N LYS A 126 4.08 13.79 -15.27
CA LYS A 126 3.00 14.63 -14.73
C LYS A 126 2.08 13.84 -13.79
N LYS A 127 2.03 12.51 -13.92
CA LYS A 127 1.24 11.64 -13.04
C LYS A 127 2.08 11.18 -11.86
N LYS A 128 1.57 11.39 -10.66
CA LYS A 128 2.27 11.01 -9.43
C LYS A 128 1.30 10.40 -8.43
N TRP A 129 1.83 9.49 -7.64
CA TRP A 129 1.21 9.04 -6.39
C TRP A 129 2.02 9.59 -5.23
N VAL A 130 1.35 10.05 -4.20
CA VAL A 130 2.01 10.74 -3.09
C VAL A 130 1.52 10.19 -1.78
N PHE A 131 2.41 9.64 -0.97
CA PHE A 131 2.14 9.50 0.46
C PHE A 131 2.42 10.86 1.10
N VAL A 132 1.36 11.60 1.35
CA VAL A 132 1.41 12.95 1.91
C VAL A 132 1.88 12.90 3.36
N LYS A 133 1.42 11.89 4.09
CA LYS A 133 1.80 11.64 5.48
C LYS A 133 1.68 10.16 5.81
N ILE A 134 2.67 9.61 6.51
CA ILE A 134 2.64 8.26 7.06
C ILE A 134 2.94 8.36 8.56
N GLU A 135 1.97 8.00 9.38
CA GLU A 135 2.07 7.89 10.84
C GLU A 135 2.02 6.42 11.27
N GLU A 136 2.10 6.13 12.55
CA GLU A 136 2.07 4.77 13.07
C GLU A 136 0.76 4.04 12.74
N ASN A 137 -0.38 4.72 12.88
CA ASN A 137 -1.71 4.13 12.75
C ASN A 137 -2.58 4.76 11.66
N THR A 138 -2.07 5.74 10.93
CA THR A 138 -2.79 6.40 9.83
C THR A 138 -1.84 6.76 8.71
N PHE A 139 -2.38 6.83 7.48
CA PHE A 139 -1.68 7.50 6.39
C PHE A 139 -2.68 8.22 5.46
N HIS A 140 -2.16 9.23 4.75
CA HIS A 140 -2.87 9.93 3.69
C HIS A 140 -2.09 9.76 2.39
N TRP A 141 -2.77 9.29 1.34
CA TRP A 141 -2.22 9.09 0.01
C TRP A 141 -3.07 9.80 -1.04
N GLN A 142 -2.43 10.27 -2.10
CA GLN A 142 -3.08 10.97 -3.21
C GLN A 142 -2.58 10.46 -4.56
N ASN A 143 -3.49 10.38 -5.52
CA ASN A 143 -3.17 10.32 -6.95
C ASN A 143 -3.33 11.73 -7.51
N ILE A 144 -2.27 12.26 -8.12
CA ILE A 144 -2.26 13.64 -8.63
C ILE A 144 -1.80 13.69 -10.08
N THR A 145 -2.23 14.74 -10.77
CA THR A 145 -1.71 15.15 -12.08
C THR A 145 -1.17 16.58 -11.96
N ILE A 146 0.05 16.82 -12.44
CA ILE A 146 0.61 18.17 -12.54
C ILE A 146 0.07 18.83 -13.78
N LYS A 147 -0.61 19.96 -13.60
CA LYS A 147 -1.15 20.80 -14.68
C LYS A 147 -0.03 21.55 -15.42
N GLU A 148 -0.37 22.21 -16.53
CA GLU A 148 0.58 23.00 -17.31
C GLU A 148 1.14 24.20 -16.55
N ASP A 149 0.37 24.78 -15.63
CA ASP A 149 0.77 25.85 -14.71
C ASP A 149 1.62 25.38 -13.53
N GLY A 150 1.85 24.06 -13.40
CA GLY A 150 2.58 23.43 -12.28
C GLY A 150 1.73 23.13 -11.05
N GLU A 151 0.45 23.48 -11.04
CA GLU A 151 -0.44 23.15 -9.94
C GLU A 151 -0.78 21.64 -9.90
N TRP A 152 -1.01 21.13 -8.69
CA TRP A 152 -1.45 19.76 -8.47
C TRP A 152 -2.96 19.66 -8.60
N HIS A 153 -3.42 18.81 -9.51
CA HIS A 153 -4.79 18.35 -9.54
C HIS A 153 -4.90 17.00 -8.84
N ILE A 154 -5.68 16.94 -7.76
CA ILE A 154 -5.89 15.71 -7.01
C ILE A 154 -6.99 14.91 -7.70
N ASN A 155 -6.63 13.76 -8.29
CA ASN A 155 -7.57 12.85 -8.93
C ASN A 155 -8.28 11.96 -7.89
N ALA A 156 -7.54 11.49 -6.89
CA ALA A 156 -8.07 10.65 -5.83
C ALA A 156 -7.32 10.84 -4.51
N ASP A 157 -8.01 10.53 -3.41
CA ASP A 157 -7.46 10.48 -2.05
C ASP A 157 -7.74 9.13 -1.41
N ILE A 158 -6.79 8.71 -0.56
CA ILE A 158 -6.98 7.62 0.41
C ILE A 158 -6.63 8.13 1.80
N TYR A 159 -7.57 8.00 2.72
CA TYR A 159 -7.32 8.05 4.15
C TYR A 159 -7.37 6.63 4.71
N ALA A 160 -6.33 6.23 5.41
CA ALA A 160 -6.16 4.87 5.90
C ALA A 160 -5.96 4.82 7.41
N GLU A 161 -6.54 3.79 8.02
CA GLU A 161 -6.37 3.45 9.43
C GLU A 161 -5.86 2.03 9.56
N ARG A 162 -4.87 1.83 10.45
CA ARG A 162 -4.26 0.51 10.68
C ARG A 162 -5.27 -0.44 11.33
N ILE A 163 -5.35 -1.65 10.79
CA ILE A 163 -6.11 -2.74 11.41
C ILE A 163 -5.26 -3.32 12.54
N THR A 164 -5.67 -3.03 13.79
CA THR A 164 -5.06 -3.66 14.98
C THR A 164 -5.75 -4.98 15.26
N VAL A 165 -4.98 -6.10 15.26
CA VAL A 165 -5.51 -7.38 15.71
C VAL A 165 -5.58 -7.36 17.24
N SER A 166 -6.77 -7.18 17.79
CA SER A 166 -6.98 -7.34 19.24
C SER A 166 -6.84 -8.82 19.62
N TYR A 167 -5.79 -9.17 20.34
CA TYR A 167 -5.53 -10.51 20.87
C TYR A 167 -6.47 -10.84 22.06
N THR A 168 -7.78 -10.78 21.88
CA THR A 168 -8.76 -11.02 22.97
C THR A 168 -9.47 -12.38 22.89
N HIS A 169 -9.08 -13.32 22.01
CA HIS A 169 -9.83 -14.59 21.88
C HIS A 169 -9.00 -15.88 21.93
N LEU A 170 -7.89 -15.95 22.68
CA LEU A 170 -7.14 -17.20 22.87
C LEU A 170 -6.99 -17.64 24.34
N ARG A 171 -7.98 -17.36 25.22
CA ARG A 171 -8.01 -17.90 26.59
C ARG A 171 -9.37 -18.46 27.00
N ALA A 172 -9.99 -19.29 26.17
CA ALA A 172 -11.29 -19.91 26.54
C ALA A 172 -11.40 -21.41 26.24
N HIS A 173 -10.31 -22.14 25.98
CA HIS A 173 -10.41 -23.60 25.77
C HIS A 173 -9.28 -24.42 26.41
N GLU A 174 -8.76 -24.02 27.57
CA GLU A 174 -7.96 -24.92 28.39
C GLU A 174 -8.44 -24.86 29.86
N THR A 175 -9.58 -25.48 30.13
CA THR A 175 -9.88 -26.05 31.45
C THR A 175 -11.15 -26.88 31.34
N ARG A 176 -10.98 -28.17 31.07
CA ARG A 176 -11.87 -29.25 31.55
C ARG A 176 -11.42 -30.59 30.99
N HIS A 177 -10.49 -31.20 31.67
CA HIS A 177 -10.48 -32.65 31.84
C HIS A 177 -9.64 -32.93 33.09
N ASP A 178 -10.34 -32.97 34.22
CA ASP A 178 -10.01 -33.78 35.35
C ASP A 178 -11.33 -34.17 35.99
N LEU A 179 -11.72 -35.42 35.79
CA LEU A 179 -12.34 -36.43 36.72
C LEU A 179 -12.76 -37.65 35.94
#